data_91e196e4eda5572bd246dd8acc779772
#
_entry.id   91e196e4eda5572bd246dd8acc779772
#
_cell.length_a   1.000
_cell.length_b   1.000
_cell.length_c   1.000
_cell.angle_alpha   90.00
_cell.angle_beta   90.00
_cell.angle_gamma   90.00
#
_symmetry.space_group_name_H-M   'P 1'
#
loop_
_entity.id
_entity.type
_entity.pdbx_description
1 polymer ?
#
loop_
_entity_poly.entity_id
_entity_poly.type
_entity_poly.pdbx_seq_one_letter_code
_entity_poly.pdbx_strand_id
1 'polypeptide(L)'
;KTPSIISTSHRIRLIKGLGIRKCEVIKFDRKFAGISPREFARDILARKYRVAKVFVGSNFVFGKGNSGDARALKSLGNEFGFAVKVVPMVKSAGRDISSTSIRKMITGGDLKGAQRMLGRPVSIFGTVISGRRRGRLLGYPTANIDPHHEAIPPGGIYAVWARVKGRTYGGALFIGAAPTFGEK
;
A
#
# COMPACT_ATOMS: atom_id res chain seq x y z
N LYS A 1 9.16 -7.46 -11.70
CA LYS A 1 7.88 -6.82 -11.27
C LYS A 1 8.21 -5.72 -10.29
N THR A 2 7.75 -4.49 -10.51
CA THR A 2 8.02 -3.36 -9.63
C THR A 2 7.43 -3.61 -8.23
N PRO A 3 8.19 -3.48 -7.13
CA PRO A 3 7.67 -3.71 -5.79
C PRO A 3 6.56 -2.71 -5.45
N SER A 4 5.57 -3.14 -4.69
CA SER A 4 4.55 -2.24 -4.15
C SER A 4 5.14 -1.41 -3.01
N ILE A 5 4.65 -0.18 -2.78
CA ILE A 5 5.06 0.57 -1.59
C ILE A 5 4.69 -0.21 -0.33
N ILE A 6 3.49 -0.78 -0.32
CA ILE A 6 2.95 -1.63 0.74
C ILE A 6 2.12 -2.76 0.12
N SER A 7 2.12 -3.92 0.74
CA SER A 7 1.29 -5.08 0.35
C SER A 7 -0.21 -4.79 0.55
N THR A 8 -1.06 -5.60 -0.06
CA THR A 8 -2.52 -5.47 0.12
C THR A 8 -2.92 -5.60 1.59
N SER A 9 -2.36 -6.57 2.30
CA SER A 9 -2.63 -6.78 3.73
C SER A 9 -2.22 -5.58 4.58
N HIS A 10 -1.04 -5.02 4.29
CA HIS A 10 -0.55 -3.82 4.96
C HIS A 10 -1.46 -2.61 4.68
N ARG A 11 -1.88 -2.42 3.42
CA ARG A 11 -2.80 -1.34 3.02
C ARG A 11 -4.13 -1.42 3.75
N ILE A 12 -4.74 -2.61 3.81
CA ILE A 12 -6.00 -2.83 4.54
C ILE A 12 -5.84 -2.47 6.01
N ARG A 13 -4.72 -2.88 6.64
CA ARG A 13 -4.43 -2.56 8.04
C ARG A 13 -4.36 -1.05 8.28
N LEU A 14 -3.66 -0.32 7.41
CA LEU A 14 -3.55 1.14 7.51
C LEU A 14 -4.91 1.83 7.30
N ILE A 15 -5.68 1.41 6.30
CA ILE A 15 -7.02 1.95 6.03
C ILE A 15 -7.96 1.72 7.21
N LYS A 16 -7.95 0.52 7.79
CA LYS A 16 -8.74 0.22 9.00
C LYS A 16 -8.31 1.07 10.21
N GLY A 17 -7.01 1.36 10.33
CA GLY A 17 -6.47 2.25 11.36
C GLY A 17 -6.98 3.69 11.25
N LEU A 18 -7.49 4.10 10.09
CA LEU A 18 -8.16 5.39 9.87
C LEU A 18 -9.67 5.38 10.19
N GLY A 19 -10.19 4.31 10.79
CA GLY A 19 -11.60 4.19 11.16
C GLY A 19 -12.51 3.62 10.06
N ILE A 20 -11.95 3.18 8.92
CA ILE A 20 -12.73 2.54 7.85
C ILE A 20 -13.15 1.14 8.28
N ARG A 21 -14.46 0.91 8.38
CA ARG A 21 -15.03 -0.35 8.90
C ARG A 21 -14.89 -1.51 7.92
N LYS A 22 -15.08 -1.27 6.63
CA LYS A 22 -15.09 -2.31 5.60
C LYS A 22 -14.13 -1.98 4.46
N CYS A 23 -13.29 -2.95 4.09
CA CYS A 23 -12.42 -2.88 2.92
C CYS A 23 -12.78 -4.06 2.01
N GLU A 24 -13.15 -3.76 0.78
CA GLU A 24 -13.37 -4.77 -0.25
C GLU A 24 -12.13 -4.89 -1.13
N VAL A 25 -11.67 -6.12 -1.32
CA VAL A 25 -10.57 -6.44 -2.24
C VAL A 25 -11.17 -7.08 -3.48
N ILE A 26 -11.14 -6.36 -4.58
CA ILE A 26 -11.67 -6.84 -5.85
C ILE A 26 -10.52 -7.47 -6.64
N LYS A 27 -10.70 -8.71 -7.08
CA LYS A 27 -9.76 -9.35 -8.00
C LYS A 27 -9.83 -8.67 -9.36
N PHE A 28 -8.72 -8.07 -9.76
CA PHE A 28 -8.62 -7.39 -11.05
C PHE A 28 -8.19 -8.41 -12.12
N ASP A 29 -9.15 -9.18 -12.63
CA ASP A 29 -8.97 -10.13 -13.72
C ASP A 29 -9.42 -9.56 -15.06
N ARG A 30 -9.27 -10.34 -16.15
CA ARG A 30 -9.67 -9.92 -17.50
C ARG A 30 -11.15 -9.56 -17.60
N LYS A 31 -12.01 -10.27 -16.87
CA LYS A 31 -13.45 -10.01 -16.84
C LYS A 31 -13.73 -8.64 -16.21
N PHE A 32 -13.14 -8.37 -15.04
CA PHE A 32 -13.30 -7.07 -14.37
C PHE A 32 -12.66 -5.93 -15.16
N ALA A 33 -11.49 -6.15 -15.77
CA ALA A 33 -10.83 -5.16 -16.63
C ALA A 33 -11.61 -4.83 -17.91
N GLY A 34 -12.51 -5.72 -18.34
CA GLY A 34 -13.37 -5.54 -19.50
C GLY A 34 -14.66 -4.75 -19.25
N ILE A 35 -14.99 -4.46 -17.99
CA ILE A 35 -16.22 -3.75 -17.60
C ILE A 35 -16.16 -2.29 -18.10
N SER A 36 -17.20 -1.83 -18.79
CA SER A 36 -17.31 -0.43 -19.21
C SER A 36 -17.51 0.51 -18.02
N PRO A 37 -17.21 1.81 -18.14
CA PRO A 37 -17.49 2.79 -17.09
C PRO A 37 -18.95 2.78 -16.64
N ARG A 38 -19.88 2.62 -17.56
CA ARG A 38 -21.31 2.58 -17.28
C ARG A 38 -21.71 1.35 -16.48
N GLU A 39 -21.24 0.17 -16.86
CA GLU A 39 -21.47 -1.08 -16.15
C GLU A 39 -20.86 -1.03 -14.74
N PHE A 40 -19.64 -0.49 -14.59
CA PHE A 40 -19.02 -0.31 -13.29
C PHE A 40 -19.87 0.57 -12.37
N ALA A 41 -20.34 1.73 -12.85
CA ALA A 41 -21.16 2.64 -12.07
C ALA A 41 -22.53 2.01 -11.71
N ARG A 42 -23.19 1.39 -12.69
CA ARG A 42 -24.51 0.78 -12.49
C ARG A 42 -24.46 -0.47 -11.61
N ASP A 43 -23.65 -1.46 -12.00
CA ASP A 43 -23.74 -2.80 -11.42
C ASP A 43 -22.89 -2.94 -10.14
N ILE A 44 -21.72 -2.26 -10.08
CA ILE A 44 -20.85 -2.34 -8.92
C ILE A 44 -21.22 -1.26 -7.89
N LEU A 45 -21.24 0.01 -8.27
CA LEU A 45 -21.45 1.09 -7.30
C LEU A 45 -22.92 1.19 -6.87
N ALA A 46 -23.85 1.32 -7.82
CA ALA A 46 -25.24 1.52 -7.50
C ALA A 46 -25.96 0.24 -7.03
N ARG A 47 -25.88 -0.86 -7.82
CA ARG A 47 -26.64 -2.09 -7.51
C ARG A 47 -26.00 -2.93 -6.41
N LYS A 48 -24.71 -3.30 -6.56
CA LYS A 48 -24.05 -4.20 -5.62
C LYS A 48 -23.75 -3.53 -4.28
N TYR A 49 -23.11 -2.35 -4.31
CA TYR A 49 -22.71 -1.66 -3.07
C TYR A 49 -23.71 -0.63 -2.58
N ARG A 50 -24.68 -0.23 -3.40
CA ARG A 50 -25.72 0.76 -3.09
C ARG A 50 -25.10 2.02 -2.46
N VAL A 51 -24.06 2.54 -3.09
CA VAL A 51 -23.31 3.67 -2.56
C VAL A 51 -24.17 4.94 -2.61
N ALA A 52 -24.23 5.69 -1.52
CA ALA A 52 -24.84 7.02 -1.51
C ALA A 52 -23.86 8.09 -2.01
N LYS A 53 -22.56 7.92 -1.74
CA LYS A 53 -21.50 8.86 -2.13
C LYS A 53 -20.18 8.15 -2.40
N VAL A 54 -19.50 8.59 -3.45
CA VAL A 54 -18.16 8.09 -3.87
C VAL A 54 -17.14 9.20 -3.75
N PHE A 55 -15.97 8.90 -3.22
CA PHE A 55 -14.83 9.81 -3.18
C PHE A 55 -13.73 9.27 -4.09
N VAL A 56 -13.25 10.08 -5.03
CA VAL A 56 -12.18 9.72 -5.96
C VAL A 56 -11.14 10.82 -6.05
N GLY A 57 -9.89 10.47 -6.34
CA GLY A 57 -8.87 11.46 -6.65
C GLY A 57 -9.14 12.17 -7.99
N SER A 58 -8.56 13.36 -8.17
CA SER A 58 -8.71 14.12 -9.43
C SER A 58 -8.12 13.41 -10.65
N ASN A 59 -7.19 12.47 -10.43
CA ASN A 59 -6.56 11.63 -11.46
C ASN A 59 -7.19 10.23 -11.57
N PHE A 60 -8.37 10.02 -10.99
CA PHE A 60 -9.05 8.72 -11.04
C PHE A 60 -9.52 8.38 -12.44
N VAL A 61 -9.14 7.19 -12.89
CA VAL A 61 -9.62 6.60 -14.15
C VAL A 61 -10.14 5.18 -13.88
N PHE A 62 -11.13 4.74 -14.67
CA PHE A 62 -11.79 3.45 -14.47
C PHE A 62 -12.42 2.93 -15.75
N GLY A 63 -12.92 1.69 -15.70
CA GLY A 63 -13.54 1.02 -16.83
C GLY A 63 -12.53 0.50 -17.84
N LYS A 64 -13.02 -0.19 -18.85
CA LYS A 64 -12.21 -0.79 -19.92
C LYS A 64 -11.32 0.25 -20.60
N GLY A 65 -10.03 -0.03 -20.64
CA GLY A 65 -9.04 0.86 -21.24
C GLY A 65 -8.91 2.23 -20.55
N ASN A 66 -9.31 2.36 -19.27
CA ASN A 66 -9.33 3.64 -18.54
C ASN A 66 -10.20 4.71 -19.22
N SER A 67 -11.28 4.31 -19.91
CA SER A 67 -12.13 5.21 -20.71
C SER A 67 -13.06 6.09 -19.86
N GLY A 68 -13.18 5.84 -18.55
CA GLY A 68 -13.90 6.69 -17.61
C GLY A 68 -12.96 7.53 -16.76
N ASP A 69 -13.31 8.78 -16.51
CA ASP A 69 -12.63 9.70 -15.62
C ASP A 69 -13.58 10.17 -14.48
N ALA A 70 -13.10 11.07 -13.63
CA ALA A 70 -13.90 11.62 -12.54
C ALA A 70 -15.15 12.40 -13.00
N ARG A 71 -15.12 13.02 -14.21
CA ARG A 71 -16.28 13.74 -14.79
C ARG A 71 -17.32 12.73 -15.26
N ALA A 72 -16.89 11.70 -16.00
CA ALA A 72 -17.76 10.62 -16.43
C ALA A 72 -18.42 9.94 -15.22
N LEU A 73 -17.66 9.68 -14.13
CA LEU A 73 -18.22 9.11 -12.91
C LEU A 73 -19.27 10.02 -12.27
N LYS A 74 -19.07 11.34 -12.29
CA LYS A 74 -20.05 12.30 -11.75
C LYS A 74 -21.35 12.29 -12.55
N SER A 75 -21.25 12.25 -13.89
CA SER A 75 -22.42 12.13 -14.78
C SER A 75 -23.19 10.84 -14.51
N LEU A 76 -22.49 9.71 -14.45
CA LEU A 76 -23.08 8.40 -14.14
C LEU A 76 -23.66 8.35 -12.72
N GLY A 77 -23.04 9.06 -11.77
CA GLY A 77 -23.57 9.20 -10.42
C GLY A 77 -24.93 9.89 -10.40
N ASN A 78 -25.11 10.97 -11.16
CA ASN A 78 -26.40 11.65 -11.30
C ASN A 78 -27.43 10.72 -11.93
N GLU A 79 -27.02 9.90 -12.91
CA GLU A 79 -27.92 8.96 -13.59
C GLU A 79 -28.36 7.79 -12.66
N PHE A 80 -27.44 7.25 -11.89
CA PHE A 80 -27.68 6.06 -11.05
C PHE A 80 -27.95 6.37 -9.57
N GLY A 81 -28.12 7.64 -9.19
CA GLY A 81 -28.58 8.06 -7.87
C GLY A 81 -27.49 8.07 -6.78
N PHE A 82 -26.23 8.35 -7.10
CA PHE A 82 -25.18 8.53 -6.11
C PHE A 82 -24.34 9.80 -6.33
N ALA A 83 -23.89 10.42 -5.25
CA ALA A 83 -23.05 11.61 -5.32
C ALA A 83 -21.58 11.25 -5.55
N VAL A 84 -20.84 12.09 -6.27
CA VAL A 84 -19.40 11.95 -6.47
C VAL A 84 -18.66 13.19 -5.98
N LYS A 85 -17.70 13.00 -5.08
CA LYS A 85 -16.79 14.05 -4.61
C LYS A 85 -15.38 13.77 -5.11
N VAL A 86 -14.87 14.69 -5.93
CA VAL A 86 -13.49 14.66 -6.39
C VAL A 86 -12.59 15.28 -5.33
N VAL A 87 -11.57 14.54 -4.91
CA VAL A 87 -10.56 14.99 -3.93
C VAL A 87 -9.34 15.47 -4.72
N PRO A 88 -8.87 16.69 -4.49
CA PRO A 88 -7.68 17.20 -5.16
C PRO A 88 -6.43 16.41 -4.75
N MET A 89 -5.40 16.43 -5.61
CA MET A 89 -4.10 15.85 -5.26
C MET A 89 -3.47 16.60 -4.09
N VAL A 90 -2.96 15.82 -3.14
CA VAL A 90 -2.22 16.39 -2.00
C VAL A 90 -0.79 16.65 -2.44
N LYS A 91 -0.26 17.83 -2.07
CA LYS A 91 1.14 18.21 -2.34
C LYS A 91 1.95 18.20 -1.06
N SER A 92 3.22 17.87 -1.17
CA SER A 92 4.22 18.02 -0.11
C SER A 92 5.39 18.84 -0.66
N ALA A 93 5.69 19.96 -0.01
CA ALA A 93 6.71 20.93 -0.46
C ALA A 93 6.57 21.31 -1.97
N GLY A 94 5.33 21.62 -2.40
CA GLY A 94 5.02 22.01 -3.79
C GLY A 94 5.01 20.89 -4.82
N ARG A 95 5.35 19.64 -4.45
CA ARG A 95 5.40 18.48 -5.34
C ARG A 95 4.21 17.55 -5.10
N ASP A 96 3.65 17.01 -6.17
CA ASP A 96 2.57 16.02 -6.06
C ASP A 96 3.07 14.74 -5.36
N ILE A 97 2.27 14.27 -4.41
CA ILE A 97 2.53 13.00 -3.74
C ILE A 97 2.15 11.87 -4.70
N SER A 98 3.13 11.07 -5.12
CA SER A 98 2.91 9.94 -6.00
C SER A 98 3.55 8.66 -5.47
N SER A 99 2.93 7.52 -5.78
CA SER A 99 3.49 6.22 -5.43
C SER A 99 4.87 5.97 -6.05
N THR A 100 5.12 6.51 -7.23
CA THR A 100 6.41 6.39 -7.92
C THR A 100 7.51 7.15 -7.17
N SER A 101 7.25 8.40 -6.77
CA SER A 101 8.21 9.21 -6.01
C SER A 101 8.51 8.60 -4.65
N ILE A 102 7.48 8.17 -3.92
CA ILE A 102 7.65 7.53 -2.60
C ILE A 102 8.47 6.24 -2.72
N ARG A 103 8.18 5.39 -3.71
CA ARG A 103 8.92 4.15 -3.93
C ARG A 103 10.40 4.44 -4.21
N LYS A 104 10.68 5.40 -5.09
CA LYS A 104 12.06 5.82 -5.40
C LYS A 104 12.81 6.32 -4.16
N MET A 105 12.16 7.09 -3.31
CA MET A 105 12.75 7.55 -2.04
C MET A 105 13.05 6.39 -1.10
N ILE A 106 12.10 5.46 -0.91
CA ILE A 106 12.30 4.30 -0.04
C ILE A 106 13.47 3.45 -0.54
N THR A 107 13.46 3.07 -1.81
CA THR A 107 14.52 2.20 -2.39
C THR A 107 15.87 2.91 -2.53
N GLY A 108 15.88 4.22 -2.58
CA GLY A 108 17.09 5.06 -2.57
C GLY A 108 17.59 5.46 -1.18
N GLY A 109 16.87 5.07 -0.11
CA GLY A 109 17.28 5.36 1.28
C GLY A 109 16.85 6.73 1.84
N ASP A 110 16.16 7.57 1.07
CA ASP A 110 15.61 8.84 1.59
C ASP A 110 14.31 8.57 2.38
N LEU A 111 14.48 7.96 3.55
CA LEU A 111 13.36 7.61 4.43
C LEU A 111 12.68 8.84 5.03
N LYS A 112 13.44 9.92 5.25
CA LYS A 112 12.89 11.21 5.75
C LYS A 112 11.99 11.86 4.68
N GLY A 113 12.42 11.88 3.43
CA GLY A 113 11.62 12.37 2.30
C GLY A 113 10.36 11.53 2.10
N ALA A 114 10.50 10.21 2.12
CA ALA A 114 9.37 9.29 2.03
C ALA A 114 8.37 9.49 3.18
N GLN A 115 8.84 9.68 4.42
CA GLN A 115 8.00 9.95 5.59
C GLN A 115 7.21 11.25 5.43
N ARG A 116 7.83 12.33 4.95
CA ARG A 116 7.13 13.61 4.69
C ARG A 116 6.00 13.42 3.67
N MET A 117 6.24 12.68 2.59
CA MET A 117 5.19 12.39 1.59
C MET A 117 4.11 11.45 2.09
N LEU A 118 4.46 10.47 2.92
CA LEU A 118 3.50 9.49 3.48
C LEU A 118 2.67 10.07 4.64
N GLY A 119 3.13 11.15 5.29
CA GLY A 119 2.56 11.66 6.55
C GLY A 119 2.73 10.71 7.74
N ARG A 120 3.59 9.68 7.60
CA ARG A 120 3.88 8.67 8.62
C ARG A 120 5.25 8.04 8.36
N PRO A 121 5.89 7.41 9.36
CA PRO A 121 7.12 6.66 9.11
C PRO A 121 6.95 5.58 8.04
N VAL A 122 8.02 5.33 7.30
CA VAL A 122 8.10 4.15 6.42
C VAL A 122 7.96 2.91 7.29
N SER A 123 7.12 1.99 6.87
CA SER A 123 6.90 0.75 7.62
C SER A 123 6.91 -0.44 6.66
N ILE A 124 7.39 -1.56 7.14
CA ILE A 124 7.39 -2.85 6.45
C ILE A 124 6.45 -3.76 7.21
N PHE A 125 5.54 -4.41 6.50
CA PHE A 125 4.66 -5.41 7.06
C PHE A 125 5.01 -6.76 6.44
N GLY A 126 5.32 -7.74 7.29
CA GLY A 126 5.74 -9.03 6.80
C GLY A 126 5.33 -10.17 7.71
N THR A 127 5.58 -11.37 7.22
CA THR A 127 5.40 -12.61 7.97
C THR A 127 6.73 -13.09 8.51
N VAL A 128 6.75 -13.51 9.79
CA VAL A 128 7.94 -14.15 10.37
C VAL A 128 8.11 -15.52 9.71
N ILE A 129 9.25 -15.75 9.11
CA ILE A 129 9.63 -17.02 8.48
C ILE A 129 10.77 -17.67 9.23
N SER A 130 10.88 -19.00 9.11
CA SER A 130 12.00 -19.75 9.67
C SER A 130 13.31 -19.36 9.01
N GLY A 131 14.33 -19.09 9.81
CA GLY A 131 15.69 -18.87 9.37
C GLY A 131 16.63 -19.93 9.95
N ARG A 132 17.92 -19.77 9.73
CA ARG A 132 18.98 -20.69 10.21
C ARG A 132 19.17 -20.74 11.72
N ARG A 133 18.40 -19.98 12.51
CA ARG A 133 18.39 -19.92 13.99
C ARG A 133 19.75 -19.61 14.64
N ARG A 134 20.74 -19.11 13.89
CA ARG A 134 22.11 -18.84 14.40
C ARG A 134 22.12 -17.82 15.53
N GLY A 135 21.27 -16.78 15.47
CA GLY A 135 21.17 -15.77 16.53
C GLY A 135 20.79 -16.37 17.89
N ARG A 136 19.98 -17.44 17.89
CA ARG A 136 19.63 -18.15 19.15
C ARG A 136 20.84 -18.80 19.80
N LEU A 137 21.76 -19.37 19.00
CA LEU A 137 22.99 -19.97 19.49
C LEU A 137 23.95 -18.93 20.10
N LEU A 138 23.88 -17.70 19.61
CA LEU A 138 24.69 -16.56 20.07
C LEU A 138 24.02 -15.77 21.22
N GLY A 139 22.89 -16.25 21.77
CA GLY A 139 22.16 -15.57 22.84
C GLY A 139 21.26 -14.42 22.36
N TYR A 140 21.24 -14.11 21.05
CA TYR A 140 20.42 -13.03 20.46
C TYR A 140 19.42 -13.59 19.46
N PRO A 141 18.23 -14.05 19.90
CA PRO A 141 17.21 -14.57 18.99
C PRO A 141 16.79 -13.51 17.98
N THR A 142 16.77 -13.86 16.71
CA THR A 142 16.36 -12.99 15.62
C THR A 142 15.14 -13.55 14.90
N ALA A 143 14.29 -12.67 14.35
CA ALA A 143 13.18 -13.02 13.49
C ALA A 143 13.51 -12.63 12.05
N ASN A 144 13.37 -13.57 11.11
CA ASN A 144 13.43 -13.24 9.69
C ASN A 144 12.04 -12.87 9.20
N ILE A 145 11.95 -11.87 8.35
CA ILE A 145 10.68 -11.31 7.89
C ILE A 145 10.63 -11.40 6.36
N ASP A 146 9.59 -12.02 5.83
CA ASP A 146 9.20 -11.88 4.43
C ASP A 146 8.39 -10.60 4.27
N PRO A 147 8.89 -9.58 3.53
CA PRO A 147 8.22 -8.29 3.37
C PRO A 147 7.11 -8.29 2.32
N HIS A 148 6.65 -9.42 1.81
CA HIS A 148 5.56 -9.57 0.84
C HIS A 148 5.71 -8.68 -0.42
N HIS A 149 6.91 -8.58 -0.98
CA HIS A 149 7.25 -7.73 -2.13
C HIS A 149 6.98 -6.22 -1.90
N GLU A 150 7.03 -5.75 -0.66
CA GLU A 150 7.01 -4.32 -0.38
C GLU A 150 8.34 -3.67 -0.78
N ALA A 151 8.30 -2.37 -1.09
CA ALA A 151 9.50 -1.58 -1.30
C ALA A 151 10.26 -1.47 0.03
N ILE A 152 11.50 -1.94 0.04
CA ILE A 152 12.37 -1.90 1.21
C ILE A 152 13.54 -0.95 0.99
N PRO A 153 14.07 -0.34 2.04
CA PRO A 153 15.28 0.47 1.99
C PRO A 153 16.50 -0.33 1.51
N PRO A 154 17.59 0.34 1.12
CA PRO A 154 18.86 -0.32 0.80
C PRO A 154 19.37 -1.22 1.92
N GLY A 155 20.32 -2.11 1.60
CA GLY A 155 20.99 -2.94 2.59
C GLY A 155 21.64 -2.09 3.69
N GLY A 156 21.48 -2.51 4.95
CA GLY A 156 22.02 -1.78 6.10
C GLY A 156 21.36 -2.18 7.41
N ILE A 157 21.72 -1.48 8.47
CA ILE A 157 21.16 -1.66 9.83
C ILE A 157 20.33 -0.43 10.16
N TYR A 158 19.10 -0.63 10.60
CA TYR A 158 18.12 0.40 10.90
C TYR A 158 17.60 0.27 12.33
N ALA A 159 17.58 1.36 13.06
CA ALA A 159 16.81 1.44 14.30
C ALA A 159 15.31 1.50 13.96
N VAL A 160 14.53 0.62 14.54
CA VAL A 160 13.11 0.46 14.20
C VAL A 160 12.22 0.29 15.43
N TRP A 161 10.94 0.60 15.24
CA TRP A 161 9.88 0.16 16.12
C TRP A 161 9.20 -1.08 15.54
N ALA A 162 9.31 -2.21 16.21
CA ALA A 162 8.65 -3.46 15.81
C ALA A 162 7.34 -3.63 16.57
N ARG A 163 6.23 -3.78 15.83
CA ARG A 163 4.91 -4.03 16.43
C ARG A 163 4.52 -5.49 16.27
N VAL A 164 4.45 -6.22 17.37
CA VAL A 164 4.15 -7.66 17.41
C VAL A 164 2.97 -7.89 18.37
N LYS A 165 1.91 -8.56 17.90
CA LYS A 165 0.70 -8.87 18.70
C LYS A 165 0.16 -7.67 19.48
N GLY A 166 0.16 -6.48 18.87
CA GLY A 166 -0.35 -5.24 19.46
C GLY A 166 0.64 -4.49 20.37
N ARG A 167 1.75 -5.07 20.74
CA ARG A 167 2.82 -4.44 21.53
C ARG A 167 3.90 -3.86 20.62
N THR A 168 4.53 -2.78 21.04
CA THR A 168 5.60 -2.09 20.30
C THR A 168 6.92 -2.22 21.06
N TYR A 169 7.98 -2.56 20.34
CA TYR A 169 9.33 -2.78 20.87
C TYR A 169 10.32 -1.97 20.04
N GLY A 170 11.34 -1.39 20.68
CA GLY A 170 12.54 -0.91 20.00
C GLY A 170 13.36 -2.10 19.50
N GLY A 171 14.01 -1.94 18.35
CA GLY A 171 14.82 -3.01 17.78
C GLY A 171 15.75 -2.54 16.67
N ALA A 172 16.63 -3.43 16.25
CA ALA A 172 17.48 -3.28 15.09
C ALA A 172 16.96 -4.19 13.94
N LEU A 173 16.83 -3.62 12.76
CA LEU A 173 16.49 -4.34 11.53
C LEU A 173 17.71 -4.36 10.62
N PHE A 174 18.16 -5.55 10.25
CA PHE A 174 19.16 -5.75 9.21
C PHE A 174 18.44 -6.05 7.89
N ILE A 175 18.77 -5.30 6.86
CA ILE A 175 18.35 -5.55 5.47
C ILE A 175 19.57 -5.90 4.67
N GLY A 176 19.59 -7.08 4.05
CA GLY A 176 20.72 -7.54 3.23
C GLY A 176 20.71 -9.05 3.05
N ALA A 177 21.61 -9.53 2.20
CA ALA A 177 21.93 -10.95 2.13
C ALA A 177 22.63 -11.36 3.43
N ALA A 178 22.24 -12.49 4.02
CA ALA A 178 23.00 -13.06 5.12
C ALA A 178 24.45 -13.31 4.63
N PRO A 179 25.49 -12.84 5.34
CA PRO A 179 26.85 -13.20 4.99
C PRO A 179 26.94 -14.73 4.94
N THR A 180 27.30 -15.28 3.79
CA THR A 180 27.69 -16.67 3.69
C THR A 180 29.03 -16.78 4.39
N PHE A 181 29.02 -17.13 5.68
CA PHE A 181 30.23 -17.69 6.27
C PHE A 181 30.49 -18.98 5.49
N GLY A 182 31.57 -18.99 4.69
CA GLY A 182 31.95 -20.13 3.94
C GLY A 182 31.98 -21.38 4.83
N GLU A 183 31.29 -22.39 4.37
CA GLU A 183 31.53 -23.72 4.88
C GLU A 183 32.98 -24.07 4.51
N LYS A 184 33.89 -24.10 5.53
CA LYS A 184 35.16 -24.83 5.42
C LYS A 184 34.84 -26.29 5.57
#